data_947d327eb8ab0e57b1724d84642ad2e1
#
_entry.id   947d327eb8ab0e57b1724d84642ad2e1
#
_cell.length_a   1.000
_cell.length_b   1.000
_cell.length_c   1.000
_cell.angle_alpha   90.00
_cell.angle_beta   90.00
_cell.angle_gamma   90.00
#
_symmetry.space_group_name_H-M   'P 1'
#
loop_
_entity.id
_entity.type
_entity.pdbx_description
1 polymer ?
#
loop_
_entity_poly.entity_id
_entity_poly.type
_entity_poly.pdbx_seq_one_letter_code
_entity_poly.pdbx_strand_id
1 'polypeptide(L)'
;MKYLEKHPMIMIVIGILGISMSAILVRFSSAPSAVTAAWRLCWTVLLQTPVVFGKVQFRRELMSVNRKTALLSVVSGVFLALHFFLWFESLQHTTVASSTIIVCTEVIWVSLGFWLFLKGKLSGKAVAAIAVAFLGSVMIALADSGMGGSHLYGDLLALLAAITVAVYMLIGRIVRSGVSTTVYTYLVYTACAAVLLVMCLVQGQSMVAYGMQTVLIGLLLALFSTILGHSVFSWCLKYFSPSFVSASKLCEPVVSATMAAFLFGEIPGALQLAGGVLILGSVFYYARLEDK
;
A
#
# COMPACT_ATOMS: atom_id res chain seq x y z
N MET A 1 12.34 -16.21 11.60
CA MET A 1 12.35 -14.77 11.86
C MET A 1 13.76 -14.19 11.99
N LYS A 2 14.68 -14.74 12.79
CA LYS A 2 16.06 -14.22 12.91
C LYS A 2 16.83 -14.05 11.57
N TYR A 3 16.60 -14.91 10.58
CA TYR A 3 17.21 -14.78 9.25
C TYR A 3 16.68 -13.56 8.48
N LEU A 4 15.36 -13.35 8.46
CA LEU A 4 14.72 -12.21 7.79
C LEU A 4 15.07 -10.87 8.44
N GLU A 5 15.29 -10.85 9.77
CA GLU A 5 15.76 -9.66 10.50
C GLU A 5 17.19 -9.26 10.11
N LYS A 6 18.02 -10.24 9.68
CA LYS A 6 19.35 -10.00 9.14
C LYS A 6 19.36 -9.56 7.67
N HIS A 7 18.28 -9.86 6.93
CA HIS A 7 18.14 -9.56 5.50
C HIS A 7 16.82 -8.87 5.20
N PRO A 8 16.56 -7.66 5.75
CA PRO A 8 15.27 -6.99 5.64
C PRO A 8 14.90 -6.58 4.21
N MET A 9 15.88 -6.49 3.29
CA MET A 9 15.63 -6.24 1.85
C MET A 9 14.78 -7.34 1.19
N ILE A 10 14.89 -8.60 1.64
CA ILE A 10 14.05 -9.69 1.13
C ILE A 10 12.58 -9.39 1.39
N MET A 11 12.28 -8.78 2.54
CA MET A 11 10.91 -8.42 2.90
C MET A 11 10.38 -7.27 2.03
N ILE A 12 11.23 -6.34 1.58
CA ILE A 12 10.83 -5.32 0.58
C ILE A 12 10.36 -6.00 -0.70
N VAL A 13 11.11 -6.97 -1.22
CA VAL A 13 10.73 -7.70 -2.45
C VAL A 13 9.41 -8.45 -2.26
N ILE A 14 9.24 -9.15 -1.14
CA ILE A 14 7.98 -9.84 -0.80
C ILE A 14 6.83 -8.84 -0.75
N GLY A 15 7.04 -7.69 -0.11
CA GLY A 15 6.05 -6.62 -0.02
C GLY A 15 5.62 -6.10 -1.39
N ILE A 16 6.57 -5.85 -2.29
CA ILE A 16 6.30 -5.39 -3.66
C ILE A 16 5.47 -6.43 -4.42
N LEU A 17 5.87 -7.70 -4.40
CA LEU A 17 5.12 -8.79 -5.04
C LEU A 17 3.69 -8.88 -4.48
N GLY A 18 3.55 -8.73 -3.16
CA GLY A 18 2.25 -8.78 -2.48
C GLY A 18 1.31 -7.66 -2.93
N ILE A 19 1.76 -6.38 -2.92
CA ILE A 19 0.88 -5.28 -3.29
C ILE A 19 0.55 -5.25 -4.78
N SER A 20 1.46 -5.71 -5.64
CA SER A 20 1.28 -5.72 -7.09
C SER A 20 0.08 -6.56 -7.55
N MET A 21 -0.37 -7.51 -6.73
CA MET A 21 -1.61 -8.26 -6.98
C MET A 21 -2.87 -7.42 -6.82
N SER A 22 -2.80 -6.26 -6.13
CA SER A 22 -3.98 -5.50 -5.72
C SER A 22 -4.79 -4.97 -6.90
N ALA A 23 -4.15 -4.29 -7.83
CA ALA A 23 -4.82 -3.70 -8.99
C ALA A 23 -5.52 -4.76 -9.86
N ILE A 24 -4.87 -5.92 -10.05
CA ILE A 24 -5.42 -7.05 -10.81
C ILE A 24 -6.66 -7.61 -10.10
N LEU A 25 -6.56 -7.86 -8.79
CA LEU A 25 -7.66 -8.44 -8.02
C LEU A 25 -8.86 -7.51 -7.91
N VAL A 26 -8.64 -6.21 -7.73
CA VAL A 26 -9.72 -5.21 -7.65
C VAL A 26 -10.51 -5.15 -8.96
N ARG A 27 -9.88 -5.30 -10.12
CA ARG A 27 -10.55 -5.33 -11.43
C ARG A 27 -11.55 -6.47 -11.58
N PHE A 28 -11.37 -7.56 -10.85
CA PHE A 28 -12.31 -8.69 -10.86
C PHE A 28 -13.50 -8.49 -9.91
N SER A 29 -13.50 -7.44 -9.08
CA SER A 29 -14.62 -7.14 -8.19
C SER A 29 -15.70 -6.35 -8.92
N SER A 30 -16.94 -6.84 -8.87
CA SER A 30 -18.14 -6.13 -9.34
C SER A 30 -18.82 -5.30 -8.25
N ALA A 31 -18.30 -5.35 -7.02
CA ALA A 31 -18.87 -4.63 -5.88
C ALA A 31 -18.34 -3.19 -5.81
N PRO A 32 -19.07 -2.27 -5.16
CA PRO A 32 -18.59 -0.93 -4.87
C PRO A 32 -17.26 -0.93 -4.13
N SER A 33 -16.50 0.15 -4.30
CA SER A 33 -15.15 0.31 -3.74
C SER A 33 -15.09 0.09 -2.23
N ALA A 34 -16.06 0.65 -1.49
CA ALA A 34 -16.15 0.48 -0.04
C ALA A 34 -16.37 -0.99 0.37
N VAL A 35 -17.24 -1.72 -0.34
CA VAL A 35 -17.56 -3.13 -0.06
C VAL A 35 -16.33 -4.02 -0.34
N THR A 36 -15.65 -3.83 -1.46
CA THR A 36 -14.44 -4.60 -1.81
C THR A 36 -13.34 -4.35 -0.77
N ALA A 37 -13.11 -3.10 -0.39
CA ALA A 37 -12.15 -2.74 0.65
C ALA A 37 -12.56 -3.28 2.04
N ALA A 38 -13.85 -3.23 2.39
CA ALA A 38 -14.34 -3.77 3.65
C ALA A 38 -14.12 -5.30 3.75
N TRP A 39 -14.44 -6.08 2.71
CA TRP A 39 -14.16 -7.53 2.68
C TRP A 39 -12.67 -7.82 2.83
N ARG A 40 -11.81 -7.07 2.14
CA ARG A 40 -10.35 -7.17 2.28
C ARG A 40 -9.92 -7.04 3.74
N LEU A 41 -10.41 -6.02 4.45
CA LEU A 41 -10.00 -5.75 5.83
C LEU A 41 -10.68 -6.68 6.84
N CYS A 42 -11.95 -7.06 6.63
CA CYS A 42 -12.63 -8.06 7.46
C CYS A 42 -11.87 -9.40 7.45
N TRP A 43 -11.49 -9.91 6.27
CA TRP A 43 -10.67 -11.11 6.16
C TRP A 43 -9.30 -10.93 6.81
N THR A 44 -8.66 -9.78 6.63
CA THR A 44 -7.36 -9.51 7.26
C THR A 44 -7.44 -9.59 8.78
N VAL A 45 -8.45 -8.94 9.39
CA VAL A 45 -8.68 -8.98 10.84
C VAL A 45 -9.01 -10.40 11.31
N LEU A 46 -9.89 -11.11 10.58
CA LEU A 46 -10.25 -12.48 10.90
C LEU A 46 -9.02 -13.40 10.90
N LEU A 47 -8.15 -13.29 9.92
CA LEU A 47 -6.93 -14.10 9.80
C LEU A 47 -5.87 -13.74 10.86
N GLN A 48 -5.79 -12.47 11.27
CA GLN A 48 -4.85 -12.05 12.31
C GLN A 48 -5.32 -12.33 13.73
N THR A 49 -6.62 -12.37 13.97
CA THR A 49 -7.22 -12.59 15.30
C THR A 49 -6.67 -13.83 16.01
N PRO A 50 -6.65 -15.05 15.40
CA PRO A 50 -6.09 -16.23 16.06
C PRO A 50 -4.58 -16.09 16.34
N VAL A 51 -3.83 -15.33 15.55
CA VAL A 51 -2.40 -15.10 15.78
C VAL A 51 -2.19 -14.20 17.00
N VAL A 52 -2.99 -13.13 17.14
CA VAL A 52 -2.89 -12.16 18.22
C VAL A 52 -3.35 -12.75 19.55
N PHE A 53 -4.50 -13.43 19.57
CA PHE A 53 -5.07 -13.97 20.81
C PHE A 53 -4.54 -15.36 21.17
N GLY A 54 -4.10 -16.16 20.20
CA GLY A 54 -3.50 -17.47 20.42
C GLY A 54 -2.09 -17.43 21.00
N LYS A 55 -1.34 -16.34 20.76
CA LYS A 55 0.01 -16.18 21.33
C LYS A 55 -0.01 -15.25 22.54
N VAL A 56 0.33 -15.76 23.72
CA VAL A 56 0.36 -15.02 24.99
C VAL A 56 1.15 -13.72 24.88
N GLN A 57 2.28 -13.73 24.14
CA GLN A 57 3.11 -12.56 23.90
C GLN A 57 2.32 -11.41 23.28
N PHE A 58 1.63 -11.64 22.16
CA PHE A 58 0.89 -10.60 21.43
C PHE A 58 -0.34 -10.13 22.19
N ARG A 59 -1.03 -11.07 22.88
CA ARG A 59 -2.17 -10.72 23.73
C ARG A 59 -1.77 -9.80 24.87
N ARG A 60 -0.66 -10.11 25.57
CA ARG A 60 -0.12 -9.24 26.64
C ARG A 60 0.31 -7.89 26.09
N GLU A 61 1.01 -7.88 24.96
CA GLU A 61 1.44 -6.65 24.29
C GLU A 61 0.22 -5.78 23.94
N LEU A 62 -0.82 -6.35 23.30
CA LEU A 62 -2.05 -5.65 22.96
C LEU A 62 -2.71 -5.00 24.17
N MET A 63 -2.80 -5.73 25.30
CA MET A 63 -3.39 -5.22 26.56
C MET A 63 -2.51 -4.15 27.23
N SER A 64 -1.22 -4.12 26.95
CA SER A 64 -0.26 -3.16 27.52
C SER A 64 -0.06 -1.91 26.64
N VAL A 65 -0.70 -1.83 25.47
CA VAL A 65 -0.61 -0.67 24.60
C VAL A 65 -1.14 0.57 25.31
N ASN A 66 -0.31 1.60 25.41
CA ASN A 66 -0.73 2.86 26.01
C ASN A 66 -1.74 3.63 25.15
N ARG A 67 -2.51 4.54 25.77
CA ARG A 67 -3.58 5.30 25.09
C ARG A 67 -3.10 6.08 23.87
N LYS A 68 -1.90 6.68 23.93
CA LYS A 68 -1.33 7.44 22.80
C LYS A 68 -1.05 6.54 21.60
N THR A 69 -0.41 5.40 21.84
CA THR A 69 -0.11 4.41 20.79
C THR A 69 -1.38 3.81 20.20
N ALA A 70 -2.38 3.49 21.05
CA ALA A 70 -3.68 3.00 20.58
C ALA A 70 -4.38 4.05 19.70
N LEU A 71 -4.43 5.31 20.14
CA LEU A 71 -5.03 6.42 19.38
C LEU A 71 -4.31 6.61 18.03
N LEU A 72 -2.97 6.65 18.01
CA LEU A 72 -2.21 6.78 16.78
C LEU A 72 -2.47 5.60 15.83
N SER A 73 -2.59 4.37 16.34
CA SER A 73 -2.91 3.20 15.53
C SER A 73 -4.32 3.28 14.94
N VAL A 74 -5.30 3.77 15.70
CA VAL A 74 -6.67 4.00 15.22
C VAL A 74 -6.67 5.09 14.13
N VAL A 75 -6.03 6.23 14.37
CA VAL A 75 -5.90 7.32 13.38
C VAL A 75 -5.21 6.80 12.11
N SER A 76 -4.14 6.01 12.25
CA SER A 76 -3.47 5.36 11.12
C SER A 76 -4.43 4.45 10.33
N GLY A 77 -5.31 3.70 11.03
CA GLY A 77 -6.33 2.86 10.42
C GLY A 77 -7.40 3.66 9.67
N VAL A 78 -7.81 4.82 10.19
CA VAL A 78 -8.73 5.74 9.50
C VAL A 78 -8.10 6.23 8.19
N PHE A 79 -6.84 6.68 8.21
CA PHE A 79 -6.14 7.13 7.00
C PHE A 79 -5.93 5.99 5.99
N LEU A 80 -5.69 4.78 6.45
CA LEU A 80 -5.61 3.61 5.58
C LEU A 80 -6.97 3.26 4.95
N ALA A 81 -8.08 3.40 5.69
CA ALA A 81 -9.43 3.20 5.16
C ALA A 81 -9.76 4.22 4.07
N LEU A 82 -9.46 5.49 4.32
CA LEU A 82 -9.62 6.57 3.34
C LEU A 82 -8.77 6.29 2.09
N HIS A 83 -7.51 5.86 2.26
CA HIS A 83 -6.66 5.47 1.13
C HIS A 83 -7.30 4.39 0.27
N PHE A 84 -7.75 3.29 0.84
CA PHE A 84 -8.35 2.19 0.07
C PHE A 84 -9.63 2.61 -0.62
N PHE A 85 -10.50 3.33 0.06
CA PHE A 85 -11.74 3.83 -0.51
C PHE A 85 -11.46 4.78 -1.68
N LEU A 86 -10.64 5.81 -1.46
CA LEU A 86 -10.33 6.83 -2.46
C LEU A 86 -9.59 6.23 -3.67
N TRP A 87 -8.67 5.30 -3.45
CA TRP A 87 -7.94 4.65 -4.53
C TRP A 87 -8.84 3.74 -5.37
N PHE A 88 -9.65 2.89 -4.73
CA PHE A 88 -10.57 2.02 -5.45
C PHE A 88 -11.63 2.83 -6.21
N GLU A 89 -12.10 3.92 -5.62
CA GLU A 89 -13.04 4.84 -6.25
C GLU A 89 -12.39 5.56 -7.44
N SER A 90 -11.12 5.98 -7.31
CA SER A 90 -10.41 6.61 -8.42
C SER A 90 -10.32 5.69 -9.65
N LEU A 91 -10.12 4.38 -9.44
CA LEU A 91 -10.07 3.38 -10.51
C LEU A 91 -11.40 3.24 -11.29
N GLN A 92 -12.52 3.73 -10.73
CA GLN A 92 -13.81 3.77 -11.42
C GLN A 92 -14.01 5.05 -12.27
N HIS A 93 -13.21 6.11 -11.98
CA HIS A 93 -13.41 7.44 -12.54
C HIS A 93 -12.24 7.95 -13.39
N THR A 94 -11.11 7.23 -13.42
CA THR A 94 -9.97 7.55 -14.29
C THR A 94 -9.33 6.27 -14.84
N THR A 95 -8.34 6.40 -15.72
CA THR A 95 -7.62 5.23 -16.22
C THR A 95 -6.79 4.60 -15.11
N VAL A 96 -6.58 3.28 -15.16
CA VAL A 96 -5.70 2.58 -14.21
C VAL A 96 -4.30 3.18 -14.23
N ALA A 97 -3.82 3.57 -15.41
CA ALA A 97 -2.54 4.23 -15.58
C ALA A 97 -2.47 5.56 -14.81
N SER A 98 -3.44 6.48 -15.03
CA SER A 98 -3.49 7.77 -14.33
C SER A 98 -3.62 7.59 -12.82
N SER A 99 -4.56 6.74 -12.37
CA SER A 99 -4.74 6.44 -10.94
C SER A 99 -3.44 5.93 -10.31
N THR A 100 -2.76 4.98 -10.95
CA THR A 100 -1.52 4.37 -10.43
C THR A 100 -0.38 5.38 -10.37
N ILE A 101 -0.18 6.21 -11.43
CA ILE A 101 0.85 7.26 -11.41
C ILE A 101 0.61 8.22 -10.24
N ILE A 102 -0.62 8.70 -10.10
CA ILE A 102 -0.94 9.74 -9.12
C ILE A 102 -0.80 9.15 -7.70
N VAL A 103 -1.25 7.92 -7.46
CA VAL A 103 -1.05 7.25 -6.17
C VAL A 103 0.45 7.03 -5.89
N CYS A 104 1.27 6.72 -6.88
CA CYS A 104 2.72 6.61 -6.72
C CYS A 104 3.39 7.92 -6.26
N THR A 105 2.70 9.08 -6.37
CA THR A 105 3.19 10.33 -5.75
C THR A 105 3.27 10.23 -4.22
N GLU A 106 2.73 9.17 -3.59
CA GLU A 106 2.87 8.93 -2.14
C GLU A 106 4.32 9.07 -1.66
N VAL A 107 5.30 8.67 -2.49
CA VAL A 107 6.73 8.78 -2.15
C VAL A 107 7.16 10.22 -1.88
N ILE A 108 6.58 11.18 -2.59
CA ILE A 108 6.83 12.63 -2.41
C ILE A 108 6.26 13.07 -1.07
N TRP A 109 5.00 12.72 -0.78
CA TRP A 109 4.30 13.08 0.46
C TRP A 109 4.92 12.41 1.69
N VAL A 110 5.30 11.13 1.60
CA VAL A 110 6.04 10.43 2.65
C VAL A 110 7.38 11.08 2.90
N SER A 111 8.14 11.41 1.86
CA SER A 111 9.48 12.00 1.99
C SER A 111 9.41 13.40 2.59
N LEU A 112 8.45 14.21 2.15
CA LEU A 112 8.18 15.54 2.70
C LEU A 112 7.76 15.45 4.17
N GLY A 113 6.83 14.57 4.50
CA GLY A 113 6.39 14.37 5.88
C GLY A 113 7.48 13.79 6.78
N PHE A 114 8.34 12.90 6.27
CA PHE A 114 9.50 12.38 6.99
C PHE A 114 10.49 13.49 7.32
N TRP A 115 10.76 14.38 6.39
CA TRP A 115 11.64 15.53 6.62
C TRP A 115 11.02 16.54 7.59
N LEU A 116 9.75 16.95 7.37
CA LEU A 116 9.08 18.00 8.17
C LEU A 116 8.75 17.56 9.59
N PHE A 117 8.16 16.38 9.77
CA PHE A 117 7.56 15.95 11.05
C PHE A 117 8.46 15.01 11.83
N LEU A 118 9.25 14.18 11.15
CA LEU A 118 10.12 13.19 11.79
C LEU A 118 11.58 13.61 11.82
N LYS A 119 11.89 14.84 11.35
CA LYS A 119 13.27 15.39 11.26
C LYS A 119 14.22 14.44 10.52
N GLY A 120 13.68 13.67 9.58
CA GLY A 120 14.44 12.73 8.76
C GLY A 120 15.39 13.47 7.81
N LYS A 121 16.52 12.86 7.52
CA LYS A 121 17.49 13.40 6.56
C LYS A 121 17.31 12.71 5.22
N LEU A 122 17.13 13.51 4.16
CA LEU A 122 17.12 13.03 2.78
C LEU A 122 18.36 13.60 2.09
N SER A 123 19.22 12.73 1.60
CA SER A 123 20.34 13.17 0.78
C SER A 123 19.85 13.61 -0.61
N GLY A 124 20.56 14.55 -1.25
CA GLY A 124 20.25 14.92 -2.63
C GLY A 124 20.27 13.73 -3.59
N LYS A 125 21.11 12.71 -3.33
CA LYS A 125 21.16 11.45 -4.08
C LYS A 125 19.88 10.64 -3.91
N ALA A 126 19.31 10.57 -2.70
CA ALA A 126 18.03 9.90 -2.44
C ALA A 126 16.87 10.61 -3.17
N VAL A 127 16.84 11.95 -3.12
CA VAL A 127 15.83 12.75 -3.85
C VAL A 127 15.95 12.52 -5.36
N ALA A 128 17.15 12.50 -5.92
CA ALA A 128 17.37 12.22 -7.34
C ALA A 128 16.90 10.78 -7.71
N ALA A 129 17.19 9.77 -6.89
CA ALA A 129 16.74 8.42 -7.10
C ALA A 129 15.19 8.32 -7.11
N ILE A 130 14.51 8.99 -6.16
CA ILE A 130 13.05 9.06 -6.11
C ILE A 130 12.49 9.71 -7.39
N ALA A 131 13.08 10.84 -7.83
CA ALA A 131 12.64 11.54 -9.02
C ALA A 131 12.79 10.69 -10.30
N VAL A 132 13.92 9.97 -10.45
CA VAL A 132 14.14 9.09 -11.60
C VAL A 132 13.21 7.88 -11.59
N ALA A 133 12.98 7.26 -10.41
CA ALA A 133 12.03 6.16 -10.28
C ALA A 133 10.59 6.62 -10.60
N PHE A 134 10.20 7.81 -10.15
CA PHE A 134 8.90 8.39 -10.46
C PHE A 134 8.72 8.66 -11.96
N LEU A 135 9.75 9.22 -12.63
CA LEU A 135 9.74 9.39 -14.09
C LEU A 135 9.56 8.06 -14.82
N GLY A 136 10.22 6.99 -14.35
CA GLY A 136 10.03 5.65 -14.90
C GLY A 136 8.58 5.16 -14.75
N SER A 137 7.92 5.42 -13.61
CA SER A 137 6.50 5.10 -13.40
C SER A 137 5.59 5.89 -14.36
N VAL A 138 5.86 7.17 -14.57
CA VAL A 138 5.16 8.00 -15.56
C VAL A 138 5.30 7.43 -16.97
N MET A 139 6.51 6.96 -17.37
CA MET A 139 6.72 6.35 -18.68
C MET A 139 5.89 5.09 -18.89
N ILE A 140 5.83 4.18 -17.89
CA ILE A 140 5.01 2.97 -17.96
C ILE A 140 3.54 3.34 -18.14
N ALA A 141 3.05 4.24 -17.33
CA ALA A 141 1.65 4.59 -17.34
C ALA A 141 1.23 5.39 -18.60
N LEU A 142 2.11 6.22 -19.18
CA LEU A 142 1.87 6.84 -20.49
C LEU A 142 1.80 5.81 -21.61
N ALA A 143 2.56 4.72 -21.53
CA ALA A 143 2.48 3.61 -22.47
C ALA A 143 1.13 2.86 -22.36
N ASP A 144 0.55 2.80 -21.16
CA ASP A 144 -0.73 2.12 -20.90
C ASP A 144 -1.95 3.00 -21.11
N SER A 145 -1.78 4.34 -21.22
CA SER A 145 -2.88 5.27 -21.36
C SER A 145 -3.51 5.22 -22.76
N GLY A 146 -4.64 4.55 -22.86
CA GLY A 146 -5.57 4.75 -23.98
C GLY A 146 -6.14 6.17 -23.91
N MET A 147 -6.15 6.90 -25.04
CA MET A 147 -6.59 8.28 -25.11
C MET A 147 -8.09 8.43 -24.84
N GLY A 148 -8.49 9.33 -23.96
CA GLY A 148 -9.84 9.86 -23.95
C GLY A 148 -10.38 10.37 -22.60
N GLY A 149 -10.79 11.62 -22.57
CA GLY A 149 -11.70 12.24 -21.62
C GLY A 149 -11.04 12.95 -20.43
N SER A 150 -11.79 13.92 -19.85
CA SER A 150 -11.37 14.56 -18.60
C SER A 150 -11.71 13.65 -17.42
N HIS A 151 -10.69 13.09 -16.77
CA HIS A 151 -10.80 12.21 -15.61
C HIS A 151 -10.41 12.92 -14.30
N LEU A 152 -10.51 14.27 -14.28
CA LEU A 152 -10.04 15.11 -13.16
C LEU A 152 -10.57 14.66 -11.81
N TYR A 153 -11.82 14.22 -11.73
CA TYR A 153 -12.39 13.72 -10.46
C TYR A 153 -11.67 12.47 -9.95
N GLY A 154 -11.44 11.47 -10.81
CA GLY A 154 -10.69 10.26 -10.47
C GLY A 154 -9.24 10.58 -10.11
N ASP A 155 -8.61 11.52 -10.81
CA ASP A 155 -7.23 11.95 -10.55
C ASP A 155 -7.10 12.65 -9.20
N LEU A 156 -8.07 13.48 -8.81
CA LEU A 156 -8.12 14.10 -7.48
C LEU A 156 -8.31 13.05 -6.36
N LEU A 157 -9.15 12.03 -6.58
CA LEU A 157 -9.31 10.92 -5.64
C LEU A 157 -7.99 10.16 -5.47
N ALA A 158 -7.26 9.88 -6.55
CA ALA A 158 -5.95 9.23 -6.51
C ALA A 158 -4.91 10.06 -5.73
N LEU A 159 -4.91 11.39 -5.93
CA LEU A 159 -4.03 12.29 -5.19
C LEU A 159 -4.33 12.28 -3.68
N LEU A 160 -5.60 12.35 -3.31
CA LEU A 160 -6.01 12.27 -1.91
C LEU A 160 -5.66 10.89 -1.32
N ALA A 161 -5.78 9.81 -2.10
CA ALA A 161 -5.35 8.47 -1.69
C ALA A 161 -3.84 8.43 -1.43
N ALA A 162 -3.01 9.08 -2.26
CA ALA A 162 -1.56 9.19 -2.06
C ALA A 162 -1.21 9.92 -0.75
N ILE A 163 -1.90 11.02 -0.46
CA ILE A 163 -1.68 11.80 0.77
C ILE A 163 -2.10 10.98 2.01
N THR A 164 -3.24 10.31 1.95
CA THR A 164 -3.75 9.55 3.09
C THR A 164 -2.87 8.35 3.43
N VAL A 165 -2.36 7.62 2.44
CA VAL A 165 -1.42 6.51 2.69
C VAL A 165 -0.07 7.02 3.19
N ALA A 166 0.37 8.21 2.79
CA ALA A 166 1.59 8.82 3.32
C ALA A 166 1.45 9.09 4.83
N VAL A 167 0.33 9.65 5.27
CA VAL A 167 0.04 9.86 6.71
C VAL A 167 0.03 8.53 7.47
N TYR A 168 -0.64 7.50 6.93
CA TYR A 168 -0.62 6.15 7.48
C TYR A 168 0.81 5.63 7.69
N MET A 169 1.68 5.76 6.68
CA MET A 169 3.07 5.27 6.75
C MET A 169 3.90 6.03 7.78
N LEU A 170 3.75 7.35 7.86
CA LEU A 170 4.48 8.20 8.83
C LEU A 170 4.06 7.89 10.27
N ILE A 171 2.76 7.71 10.53
CA ILE A 171 2.27 7.25 11.85
C ILE A 171 2.83 5.84 12.14
N GLY A 172 2.82 4.96 11.15
CA GLY A 172 3.40 3.63 11.24
C GLY A 172 4.85 3.67 11.70
N ARG A 173 5.67 4.54 11.13
CA ARG A 173 7.08 4.72 11.55
C ARG A 173 7.20 5.09 13.03
N ILE A 174 6.35 5.99 13.51
CA ILE A 174 6.35 6.42 14.92
C ILE A 174 5.98 5.25 15.84
N VAL A 175 4.87 4.57 15.55
CA VAL A 175 4.34 3.52 16.43
C VAL A 175 5.21 2.25 16.39
N ARG A 176 5.76 1.91 15.20
CA ARG A 176 6.60 0.71 15.01
C ARG A 176 7.93 0.74 15.78
N SER A 177 8.35 1.89 16.30
CA SER A 177 9.52 1.95 17.17
C SER A 177 9.31 1.29 18.54
N GLY A 178 8.06 1.17 19.01
CA GLY A 178 7.73 0.68 20.35
C GLY A 178 6.76 -0.51 20.41
N VAL A 179 6.17 -0.92 19.27
CA VAL A 179 5.15 -1.98 19.23
C VAL A 179 5.50 -2.99 18.13
N SER A 180 5.20 -4.29 18.36
CA SER A 180 5.39 -5.33 17.37
C SER A 180 4.53 -5.07 16.11
N THR A 181 4.98 -5.55 14.95
CA THR A 181 4.20 -5.41 13.70
C THR A 181 2.82 -6.03 13.85
N THR A 182 2.74 -7.19 14.45
CA THR A 182 1.50 -7.96 14.61
C THR A 182 0.45 -7.16 15.39
N VAL A 183 0.82 -6.56 16.52
CA VAL A 183 -0.10 -5.78 17.35
C VAL A 183 -0.45 -4.46 16.66
N TYR A 184 0.53 -3.76 16.09
CA TYR A 184 0.28 -2.53 15.34
C TYR A 184 -0.67 -2.74 14.18
N THR A 185 -0.38 -3.71 13.30
CA THR A 185 -1.23 -3.96 12.13
C THR A 185 -2.62 -4.45 12.50
N TYR A 186 -2.75 -5.23 13.58
CA TYR A 186 -4.04 -5.66 14.09
C TYR A 186 -4.92 -4.47 14.51
N LEU A 187 -4.36 -3.51 15.27
CA LEU A 187 -5.07 -2.29 15.68
C LEU A 187 -5.47 -1.44 14.46
N VAL A 188 -4.53 -1.22 13.55
CA VAL A 188 -4.75 -0.44 12.33
C VAL A 188 -5.82 -1.07 11.45
N TYR A 189 -5.74 -2.37 11.19
CA TYR A 189 -6.68 -3.05 10.28
C TYR A 189 -8.06 -3.21 10.90
N THR A 190 -8.15 -3.37 12.23
CA THR A 190 -9.43 -3.36 12.93
C THR A 190 -10.11 -1.99 12.81
N ALA A 191 -9.37 -0.90 13.05
CA ALA A 191 -9.90 0.45 12.87
C ALA A 191 -10.28 0.72 11.39
N CYS A 192 -9.43 0.31 10.44
CA CYS A 192 -9.68 0.43 9.02
C CYS A 192 -10.96 -0.33 8.60
N ALA A 193 -11.11 -1.59 9.03
CA ALA A 193 -12.31 -2.39 8.76
C ALA A 193 -13.57 -1.73 9.33
N ALA A 194 -13.51 -1.24 10.58
CA ALA A 194 -14.63 -0.54 11.21
C ALA A 194 -15.06 0.70 10.41
N VAL A 195 -14.10 1.53 9.97
CA VAL A 195 -14.40 2.72 9.16
C VAL A 195 -15.04 2.33 7.83
N LEU A 196 -14.49 1.34 7.12
CA LEU A 196 -15.03 0.88 5.83
C LEU A 196 -16.44 0.27 5.98
N LEU A 197 -16.69 -0.48 7.05
CA LEU A 197 -18.03 -0.99 7.34
C LEU A 197 -19.03 0.15 7.62
N VAL A 198 -18.62 1.17 8.40
CA VAL A 198 -19.45 2.37 8.61
C VAL A 198 -19.72 3.09 7.29
N MET A 199 -18.72 3.21 6.40
CA MET A 199 -18.91 3.79 5.06
C MET A 199 -19.91 3.00 4.22
N CYS A 200 -19.85 1.66 4.23
CA CYS A 200 -20.84 0.81 3.56
C CYS A 200 -22.26 1.06 4.11
N LEU A 201 -22.41 1.14 5.43
CA LEU A 201 -23.70 1.42 6.08
C LEU A 201 -24.25 2.79 5.70
N VAL A 202 -23.43 3.83 5.75
CA VAL A 202 -23.84 5.20 5.41
C VAL A 202 -24.24 5.32 3.94
N GLN A 203 -23.56 4.58 3.05
CA GLN A 203 -23.87 4.55 1.62
C GLN A 203 -25.02 3.58 1.27
N GLY A 204 -25.61 2.89 2.25
CA GLY A 204 -26.68 1.92 2.04
C GLY A 204 -26.22 0.68 1.24
N GLN A 205 -24.90 0.38 1.23
CA GLN A 205 -24.34 -0.73 0.48
C GLN A 205 -24.39 -2.03 1.29
N SER A 206 -24.93 -3.08 0.68
CA SER A 206 -24.96 -4.41 1.30
C SER A 206 -23.61 -5.11 1.13
N MET A 207 -23.11 -5.72 2.22
CA MET A 207 -21.88 -6.52 2.16
C MET A 207 -22.04 -7.83 1.38
N VAL A 208 -23.25 -8.34 1.24
CA VAL A 208 -23.52 -9.70 0.68
C VAL A 208 -24.24 -9.70 -0.66
N ALA A 209 -24.66 -8.53 -1.17
CA ALA A 209 -25.45 -8.45 -2.40
C ALA A 209 -24.66 -8.77 -3.69
N TYR A 210 -23.32 -8.77 -3.63
CA TYR A 210 -22.43 -8.85 -4.79
C TYR A 210 -21.83 -10.24 -5.01
N GLY A 211 -22.37 -11.26 -4.33
CA GLY A 211 -22.02 -12.65 -4.54
C GLY A 211 -20.68 -13.11 -3.94
N MET A 212 -20.44 -14.41 -4.01
CA MET A 212 -19.27 -15.08 -3.43
C MET A 212 -17.95 -14.61 -4.07
N GLN A 213 -17.97 -14.19 -5.34
CA GLN A 213 -16.78 -13.70 -6.02
C GLN A 213 -16.16 -12.51 -5.28
N THR A 214 -16.96 -11.53 -4.85
CA THR A 214 -16.46 -10.36 -4.09
C THR A 214 -15.85 -10.78 -2.74
N VAL A 215 -16.46 -11.73 -2.06
CA VAL A 215 -15.94 -12.29 -0.79
C VAL A 215 -14.58 -12.95 -0.99
N LEU A 216 -14.43 -13.76 -2.05
CA LEU A 216 -13.17 -14.43 -2.40
C LEU A 216 -12.09 -13.43 -2.85
N ILE A 217 -12.45 -12.42 -3.64
CA ILE A 217 -11.53 -11.35 -4.01
C ILE A 217 -11.04 -10.63 -2.75
N GLY A 218 -11.94 -10.33 -1.80
CA GLY A 218 -11.58 -9.76 -0.51
C GLY A 218 -10.57 -10.63 0.26
N LEU A 219 -10.73 -11.96 0.25
CA LEU A 219 -9.80 -12.90 0.87
C LEU A 219 -8.42 -12.87 0.17
N LEU A 220 -8.38 -12.90 -1.17
CA LEU A 220 -7.13 -12.84 -1.92
C LEU A 220 -6.42 -11.50 -1.70
N LEU A 221 -7.14 -10.38 -1.69
CA LEU A 221 -6.61 -9.06 -1.33
C LEU A 221 -6.06 -9.03 0.11
N ALA A 222 -6.73 -9.69 1.05
CA ALA A 222 -6.27 -9.80 2.44
C ALA A 222 -4.94 -10.55 2.52
N LEU A 223 -4.84 -11.72 1.87
CA LEU A 223 -3.65 -12.56 1.91
C LEU A 223 -2.46 -11.90 1.20
N PHE A 224 -2.63 -11.52 -0.07
CA PHE A 224 -1.54 -11.02 -0.88
C PHE A 224 -1.26 -9.54 -0.59
N SER A 225 -2.23 -8.67 -0.84
CA SER A 225 -1.97 -7.23 -0.81
C SER A 225 -1.91 -6.65 0.59
N THR A 226 -2.63 -7.20 1.58
CA THR A 226 -2.60 -6.68 2.95
C THR A 226 -1.56 -7.39 3.79
N ILE A 227 -1.60 -8.72 3.91
CA ILE A 227 -0.68 -9.45 4.79
C ILE A 227 0.73 -9.49 4.18
N LEU A 228 0.90 -9.93 2.94
CA LEU A 228 2.21 -9.98 2.27
C LEU A 228 2.67 -8.61 1.73
N GLY A 229 1.76 -7.64 1.55
CA GLY A 229 2.08 -6.28 1.13
C GLY A 229 2.19 -5.31 2.31
N HIS A 230 1.08 -4.70 2.72
CA HIS A 230 1.06 -3.62 3.73
C HIS A 230 1.64 -4.01 5.09
N SER A 231 1.39 -5.25 5.59
CA SER A 231 1.96 -5.68 6.87
C SER A 231 3.47 -5.85 6.78
N VAL A 232 3.97 -6.33 5.64
CA VAL A 232 5.40 -6.46 5.38
C VAL A 232 6.05 -5.09 5.29
N PHE A 233 5.47 -4.13 4.57
CA PHE A 233 5.99 -2.76 4.56
C PHE A 233 5.94 -2.10 5.95
N SER A 234 4.88 -2.33 6.72
CA SER A 234 4.81 -1.88 8.12
C SER A 234 5.93 -2.50 8.99
N TRP A 235 6.31 -3.74 8.72
CA TRP A 235 7.46 -4.37 9.34
C TRP A 235 8.78 -3.70 8.89
N CYS A 236 8.92 -3.42 7.60
CA CYS A 236 10.09 -2.77 7.03
C CYS A 236 10.34 -1.36 7.59
N LEU A 237 9.29 -0.63 8.01
CA LEU A 237 9.42 0.68 8.65
C LEU A 237 10.25 0.67 9.95
N LYS A 238 10.51 -0.49 10.55
CA LYS A 238 11.44 -0.62 11.68
C LYS A 238 12.89 -0.54 11.24
N TYR A 239 13.21 -0.97 10.04
CA TYR A 239 14.57 -1.15 9.53
C TYR A 239 15.00 -0.07 8.54
N PHE A 240 14.08 0.48 7.78
CA PHE A 240 14.32 1.45 6.71
C PHE A 240 13.60 2.76 6.95
N SER A 241 14.04 3.81 6.25
CA SER A 241 13.31 5.07 6.24
C SER A 241 11.94 4.95 5.56
N PRO A 242 10.93 5.71 5.99
CA PRO A 242 9.63 5.74 5.31
C PRO A 242 9.75 6.10 3.82
N SER A 243 10.67 7.00 3.48
CA SER A 243 10.93 7.42 2.10
C SER A 243 11.44 6.27 1.23
N PHE A 244 12.35 5.43 1.76
CA PHE A 244 12.83 4.26 1.03
C PHE A 244 11.73 3.20 0.88
N VAL A 245 10.99 2.89 1.95
CA VAL A 245 9.88 1.93 1.90
C VAL A 245 8.83 2.37 0.89
N SER A 246 8.50 3.66 0.83
CA SER A 246 7.58 4.21 -0.16
C SER A 246 8.17 4.18 -1.58
N ALA A 247 9.45 4.58 -1.75
CA ALA A 247 10.11 4.53 -3.06
C ALA A 247 10.19 3.10 -3.63
N SER A 248 10.36 2.08 -2.77
CA SER A 248 10.39 0.69 -3.22
C SER A 248 9.07 0.23 -3.85
N LYS A 249 7.94 0.83 -3.49
CA LYS A 249 6.64 0.53 -4.10
C LYS A 249 6.53 1.02 -5.55
N LEU A 250 7.39 1.96 -5.99
CA LEU A 250 7.48 2.33 -7.41
C LEU A 250 7.85 1.15 -8.32
N CYS A 251 8.32 0.03 -7.77
CA CYS A 251 8.48 -1.23 -8.51
C CYS A 251 7.14 -1.92 -8.83
N GLU A 252 6.04 -1.53 -8.20
CA GLU A 252 4.71 -2.14 -8.41
C GLU A 252 4.27 -2.14 -9.88
N PRO A 253 4.35 -1.04 -10.64
CA PRO A 253 4.02 -1.03 -12.06
C PRO A 253 4.82 -2.02 -12.89
N VAL A 254 6.12 -2.21 -12.57
CA VAL A 254 6.98 -3.17 -13.28
C VAL A 254 6.52 -4.60 -13.04
N VAL A 255 6.23 -4.94 -11.78
CA VAL A 255 5.76 -6.27 -11.40
C VAL A 255 4.38 -6.54 -12.00
N SER A 256 3.47 -5.55 -11.94
CA SER A 256 2.12 -5.66 -12.50
C SER A 256 2.15 -5.86 -14.02
N ALA A 257 2.99 -5.11 -14.76
CA ALA A 257 3.20 -5.30 -16.20
C ALA A 257 3.77 -6.68 -16.53
N THR A 258 4.75 -7.15 -15.73
CA THR A 258 5.32 -8.50 -15.89
C THR A 258 4.25 -9.57 -15.66
N MET A 259 3.43 -9.43 -14.63
CA MET A 259 2.33 -10.37 -14.36
C MET A 259 1.28 -10.34 -15.47
N ALA A 260 0.93 -9.16 -16.00
CA ALA A 260 0.01 -9.03 -17.13
C ALA A 260 0.54 -9.74 -18.38
N ALA A 261 1.84 -9.66 -18.64
CA ALA A 261 2.47 -10.37 -19.75
C ALA A 261 2.31 -11.90 -19.61
N PHE A 262 2.52 -12.45 -18.41
CA PHE A 262 2.36 -13.90 -18.18
C PHE A 262 0.90 -14.36 -18.13
N LEU A 263 0.00 -13.57 -17.55
CA LEU A 263 -1.40 -13.98 -17.36
C LEU A 263 -2.27 -13.70 -18.57
N PHE A 264 -2.00 -12.64 -19.30
CA PHE A 264 -2.83 -12.15 -20.39
C PHE A 264 -2.12 -12.15 -21.75
N GLY A 265 -0.84 -12.52 -21.81
CA GLY A 265 -0.03 -12.50 -23.04
C GLY A 265 0.31 -11.08 -23.53
N GLU A 266 0.17 -10.07 -22.66
CA GLU A 266 0.46 -8.67 -23.00
C GLU A 266 1.97 -8.42 -22.97
N ILE A 267 2.61 -8.31 -24.15
CA ILE A 267 4.06 -8.08 -24.23
C ILE A 267 4.35 -6.60 -23.97
N PRO A 268 5.17 -6.24 -22.95
CA PRO A 268 5.52 -4.86 -22.67
C PRO A 268 6.19 -4.17 -23.83
N GLY A 269 5.74 -2.98 -24.19
CA GLY A 269 6.33 -2.14 -25.22
C GLY A 269 7.68 -1.55 -24.79
N ALA A 270 8.42 -0.98 -25.77
CA ALA A 270 9.76 -0.41 -25.51
C ALA A 270 9.76 0.68 -24.43
N LEU A 271 8.70 1.52 -24.37
CA LEU A 271 8.57 2.57 -23.35
C LEU A 271 8.34 2.00 -21.95
N GLN A 272 7.56 0.92 -21.82
CA GLN A 272 7.36 0.20 -20.56
C GLN A 272 8.65 -0.45 -20.09
N LEU A 273 9.41 -1.07 -20.98
CA LEU A 273 10.72 -1.67 -20.67
C LEU A 273 11.71 -0.61 -20.20
N ALA A 274 11.81 0.53 -20.91
CA ALA A 274 12.68 1.64 -20.53
C ALA A 274 12.30 2.20 -19.16
N GLY A 275 11.01 2.45 -18.91
CA GLY A 275 10.50 2.89 -17.61
C GLY A 275 10.82 1.89 -16.49
N GLY A 276 10.66 0.59 -16.76
CA GLY A 276 11.00 -0.49 -15.83
C GLY A 276 12.48 -0.50 -15.43
N VAL A 277 13.38 -0.33 -16.39
CA VAL A 277 14.84 -0.25 -16.13
C VAL A 277 15.17 0.96 -15.26
N LEU A 278 14.57 2.13 -15.53
CA LEU A 278 14.77 3.34 -14.72
C LEU A 278 14.29 3.14 -13.27
N ILE A 279 13.11 2.53 -13.07
CA ILE A 279 12.57 2.24 -11.74
C ILE A 279 13.51 1.32 -10.98
N LEU A 280 13.79 0.13 -11.54
CA LEU A 280 14.59 -0.88 -10.86
C LEU A 280 16.00 -0.38 -10.54
N GLY A 281 16.65 0.32 -11.49
CA GLY A 281 17.97 0.91 -11.30
C GLY A 281 17.98 1.96 -10.20
N SER A 282 16.99 2.84 -10.18
CA SER A 282 16.87 3.92 -9.19
C SER A 282 16.56 3.39 -7.79
N VAL A 283 15.64 2.46 -7.65
CA VAL A 283 15.29 1.83 -6.36
C VAL A 283 16.48 1.03 -5.82
N PHE A 284 17.19 0.28 -6.68
CA PHE A 284 18.41 -0.41 -6.29
C PHE A 284 19.51 0.56 -5.83
N TYR A 285 19.70 1.67 -6.53
CA TYR A 285 20.65 2.70 -6.11
C TYR A 285 20.25 3.30 -4.77
N TYR A 286 18.95 3.60 -4.56
CA TYR A 286 18.47 4.11 -3.28
C TYR A 286 18.70 3.09 -2.14
N ALA A 287 18.44 1.81 -2.40
CA ALA A 287 18.71 0.76 -1.42
C ALA A 287 20.17 0.76 -0.92
N ARG A 288 21.12 0.98 -1.84
CA ARG A 288 22.55 1.12 -1.50
C ARG A 288 22.88 2.35 -0.64
N LEU A 289 22.04 3.38 -0.65
CA LEU A 289 22.21 4.57 0.21
C LEU A 289 21.67 4.31 1.62
N GLU A 290 20.64 3.47 1.77
CA GLU A 290 20.05 3.08 3.07
C GLU A 290 20.94 2.07 3.84
N ASP A 291 21.72 1.23 3.14
CA ASP A 291 22.63 0.24 3.75
C ASP A 291 23.88 0.88 4.41
N LYS A 292 24.07 2.21 4.29
CA LYS A 292 25.16 2.99 4.88
C LYS A 292 24.70 3.77 6.10
#